data_49143ce2c9ef579993580a00ffaedd08
#
_entry.id   49143ce2c9ef579993580a00ffaedd08
#
_cell.length_a   1.000
_cell.length_b   1.000
_cell.length_c   1.000
_cell.angle_alpha   90.00
_cell.angle_beta   90.00
_cell.angle_gamma   90.00
#
_symmetry.space_group_name_H-M   'P 1'
#
loop_
_entity.id
_entity.type
_entity.pdbx_description
1 polymer ?
#
loop_
_entity_poly.entity_id
_entity_poly.type
_entity_poly.pdbx_seq_one_letter_code
_entity_poly.pdbx_strand_id
1 'polypeptide(L)'
;MNKRKTVFRPAPFLRPPLLLAVAALVSAMVFTAEITGLEAVIFPEIAALAFGAWGTRARPWMATNFDLFLSPTLAAFTGWFVINYIPGPLTLRAGCAFVLVLLELRITASAVLPSISAAILPLVAGESSLYYPVAVAAFTAAIALVCYILDWTGHGNYTKVRLKYHFLPQRRQLPALLFRWGRVLAITLACAWLSEYTGRTYLLAPPLIIACIEFVNPGGPFRKRPFSLYLLVVLGGAAGAGAAWLASPGWGPPLVAARVTAGLCLPLFL
;
A
#
# COMPACT_ATOMS: atom_id res chain seq x y z
N MET A 1 19.85 -22.43 28.58
CA MET A 1 18.80 -21.86 27.71
C MET A 1 18.90 -20.34 27.75
N ASN A 2 19.64 -19.75 26.81
CA ASN A 2 19.97 -18.34 26.81
C ASN A 2 18.93 -17.56 25.97
N LYS A 3 17.97 -16.91 26.64
CA LYS A 3 17.01 -16.00 26.00
C LYS A 3 17.78 -14.79 25.49
N ARG A 4 18.21 -14.80 24.22
CA ARG A 4 18.66 -13.58 23.56
C ARG A 4 17.50 -12.60 23.53
N LYS A 5 17.54 -11.63 24.44
CA LYS A 5 16.70 -10.43 24.37
C LYS A 5 17.03 -9.76 23.04
N THR A 6 16.11 -9.82 22.09
CA THR A 6 16.16 -8.98 20.91
C THR A 6 15.99 -7.53 21.37
N VAL A 7 17.10 -6.88 21.61
CA VAL A 7 17.14 -5.43 21.83
C VAL A 7 16.64 -4.81 20.54
N PHE A 8 15.44 -4.26 20.57
CA PHE A 8 14.91 -3.42 19.51
C PHE A 8 15.80 -2.18 19.42
N ARG A 9 16.82 -2.24 18.59
CA ARG A 9 17.59 -1.04 18.24
C ARG A 9 16.68 -0.20 17.34
N PRO A 10 16.39 1.05 17.71
CA PRO A 10 15.66 1.95 16.82
C PRO A 10 16.41 1.98 15.49
N ALA A 11 15.68 1.82 14.40
CA ALA A 11 16.26 1.80 13.07
C ALA A 11 17.06 3.10 12.88
N PRO A 12 18.36 3.03 12.61
CA PRO A 12 19.10 4.23 12.31
C PRO A 12 18.64 4.72 10.93
N PHE A 13 18.14 5.89 11.01
CA PHE A 13 17.71 6.89 10.06
C PHE A 13 17.91 6.64 8.56
N LEU A 14 16.87 7.05 7.86
CA LEU A 14 16.68 7.29 6.46
C LEU A 14 17.93 7.80 5.77
N ARG A 15 18.10 7.28 4.57
CA ARG A 15 19.10 7.77 3.63
C ARG A 15 18.48 8.95 2.87
N PRO A 16 18.87 10.20 3.13
CA PRO A 16 18.27 11.38 2.49
C PRO A 16 18.14 11.29 0.96
N PRO A 17 19.16 10.77 0.22
CA PRO A 17 19.03 10.65 -1.24
C PRO A 17 17.92 9.68 -1.67
N LEU A 18 17.59 8.65 -0.87
CA LEU A 18 16.51 7.72 -1.18
C LEU A 18 15.13 8.33 -0.94
N LEU A 19 15.01 9.26 0.00
CA LEU A 19 13.77 10.04 0.18
C LEU A 19 13.50 10.94 -1.02
N LEU A 20 14.54 11.57 -1.56
CA LEU A 20 14.42 12.35 -2.79
C LEU A 20 14.00 11.46 -3.97
N ALA A 21 14.51 10.22 -4.04
CA ALA A 21 14.09 9.25 -5.06
C ALA A 21 12.61 8.86 -4.92
N VAL A 22 12.10 8.67 -3.68
CA VAL A 22 10.66 8.45 -3.45
C VAL A 22 9.83 9.65 -3.91
N ALA A 23 10.23 10.86 -3.53
CA ALA A 23 9.54 12.08 -3.95
C ALA A 23 9.57 12.25 -5.48
N ALA A 24 10.70 11.94 -6.12
CA ALA A 24 10.83 11.96 -7.57
C ALA A 24 9.90 10.95 -8.26
N LEU A 25 9.80 9.72 -7.73
CA LEU A 25 8.91 8.69 -8.26
C LEU A 25 7.44 9.11 -8.18
N VAL A 26 7.01 9.65 -7.03
CA VAL A 26 5.64 10.15 -6.85
C VAL A 26 5.37 11.34 -7.77
N SER A 27 6.33 12.26 -7.90
CA SER A 27 6.22 13.38 -8.84
C SER A 27 6.13 12.92 -10.29
N ALA A 28 6.90 11.89 -10.68
CA ALA A 28 6.84 11.32 -12.02
C ALA A 28 5.48 10.66 -12.29
N MET A 29 4.89 9.99 -11.30
CA MET A 29 3.56 9.39 -11.41
C MET A 29 2.49 10.48 -11.66
N VAL A 30 2.48 11.54 -10.85
CA VAL A 30 1.52 12.65 -11.01
C VAL A 30 1.73 13.37 -12.34
N PHE A 31 2.99 13.61 -12.73
CA PHE A 31 3.33 14.24 -14.01
C PHE A 31 2.89 13.38 -15.21
N THR A 32 3.04 12.04 -15.11
CA THR A 32 2.55 11.14 -16.15
C THR A 32 1.03 11.22 -16.27
N ALA A 33 0.30 11.23 -15.15
CA ALA A 33 -1.15 11.39 -15.15
C ALA A 33 -1.59 12.72 -15.78
N GLU A 34 -0.88 13.80 -15.46
CA GLU A 34 -1.17 15.14 -15.99
C GLU A 34 -0.95 15.23 -17.51
N ILE A 35 0.19 14.72 -18.03
CA ILE A 35 0.49 14.73 -19.47
C ILE A 35 -0.46 13.81 -20.24
N THR A 36 -0.77 12.64 -19.70
CA THR A 36 -1.61 11.67 -20.39
C THR A 36 -3.10 11.96 -20.25
N GLY A 37 -3.50 12.82 -19.31
CA GLY A 37 -4.89 13.04 -18.94
C GLY A 37 -5.55 11.82 -18.30
N LEU A 38 -4.76 10.84 -17.86
CA LEU A 38 -5.22 9.56 -17.30
C LEU A 38 -5.07 9.56 -15.78
N GLU A 39 -6.13 9.91 -15.06
CA GLU A 39 -6.15 9.83 -13.58
C GLU A 39 -5.92 8.40 -13.08
N ALA A 40 -6.23 7.40 -13.90
CA ALA A 40 -5.97 5.99 -13.66
C ALA A 40 -4.49 5.64 -13.39
N VAL A 41 -3.55 6.51 -13.77
CA VAL A 41 -2.12 6.31 -13.50
C VAL A 41 -1.79 6.52 -12.02
N ILE A 42 -2.65 7.24 -11.27
CA ILE A 42 -2.37 7.61 -9.88
C ILE A 42 -2.64 6.43 -8.95
N PHE A 43 -1.57 5.89 -8.39
CA PHE A 43 -1.59 4.86 -7.36
C PHE A 43 -0.86 5.38 -6.10
N PRO A 44 -1.58 6.01 -5.14
CA PRO A 44 -0.96 6.73 -4.01
C PRO A 44 -0.06 5.86 -3.15
N GLU A 45 -0.37 4.57 -3.03
CA GLU A 45 0.39 3.61 -2.23
C GLU A 45 1.80 3.33 -2.76
N ILE A 46 2.10 3.82 -3.98
CA ILE A 46 3.46 3.74 -4.55
C ILE A 46 4.47 4.46 -3.63
N ALA A 47 4.05 5.54 -2.98
CA ALA A 47 4.89 6.27 -2.03
C ALA A 47 5.25 5.40 -0.83
N ALA A 48 4.28 4.73 -0.23
CA ALA A 48 4.50 3.83 0.90
C ALA A 48 5.35 2.61 0.50
N LEU A 49 5.11 2.07 -0.71
CA LEU A 49 5.85 0.93 -1.23
C LEU A 49 7.32 1.29 -1.49
N ALA A 50 7.58 2.42 -2.16
CA ALA A 50 8.93 2.92 -2.44
C ALA A 50 9.67 3.28 -1.15
N PHE A 51 8.99 3.96 -0.21
CA PHE A 51 9.55 4.29 1.09
C PHE A 51 9.92 3.03 1.87
N GLY A 52 9.03 2.05 1.95
CA GLY A 52 9.30 0.77 2.61
C GLY A 52 10.44 0.00 1.94
N ALA A 53 10.52 0.04 0.61
CA ALA A 53 11.54 -0.69 -0.15
C ALA A 53 12.93 -0.04 -0.05
N TRP A 54 13.01 1.30 -0.10
CA TRP A 54 14.28 2.04 -0.20
C TRP A 54 14.70 2.72 1.09
N GLY A 55 13.72 3.32 1.80
CA GLY A 55 13.97 4.19 2.94
C GLY A 55 14.23 3.45 4.25
N THR A 56 13.78 2.21 4.40
CA THR A 56 13.94 1.44 5.63
C THR A 56 15.11 0.45 5.54
N ARG A 57 15.86 0.27 6.64
CA ARG A 57 16.96 -0.71 6.69
C ARG A 57 16.50 -2.16 6.64
N ALA A 58 15.33 -2.45 7.18
CA ALA A 58 14.69 -3.74 7.07
C ALA A 58 13.44 -3.56 6.21
N ARG A 59 13.35 -4.30 5.12
CA ARG A 59 12.15 -4.22 4.28
C ARG A 59 10.93 -4.58 5.12
N PRO A 60 9.91 -3.71 5.21
CA PRO A 60 8.64 -4.11 5.77
C PRO A 60 8.13 -5.27 4.90
N TRP A 61 7.28 -6.09 5.46
CA TRP A 61 6.66 -7.23 4.77
C TRP A 61 7.62 -8.36 4.36
N MET A 62 8.92 -8.32 4.72
CA MET A 62 9.92 -9.32 4.32
C MET A 62 9.87 -9.68 2.83
N ALA A 63 9.56 -8.69 1.98
CA ALA A 63 9.35 -8.85 0.56
C ALA A 63 10.66 -8.98 -0.21
N THR A 64 10.68 -9.85 -1.21
CA THR A 64 11.73 -9.89 -2.23
C THR A 64 11.53 -8.74 -3.24
N ASN A 65 12.54 -8.47 -4.07
CA ASN A 65 12.40 -7.49 -5.17
C ASN A 65 11.27 -7.89 -6.13
N PHE A 66 11.13 -9.19 -6.36
CA PHE A 66 10.08 -9.73 -7.22
C PHE A 66 8.68 -9.59 -6.59
N ASP A 67 8.55 -9.78 -5.27
CA ASP A 67 7.28 -9.60 -4.58
C ASP A 67 6.81 -8.14 -4.63
N LEU A 68 7.73 -7.18 -4.55
CA LEU A 68 7.41 -5.75 -4.65
C LEU A 68 6.83 -5.35 -6.01
N PHE A 69 7.18 -6.08 -7.05
CA PHE A 69 6.61 -5.92 -8.39
C PHE A 69 5.34 -6.75 -8.57
N LEU A 70 5.44 -8.07 -8.32
CA LEU A 70 4.40 -9.03 -8.69
C LEU A 70 3.12 -8.84 -7.90
N SER A 71 3.21 -8.67 -6.56
CA SER A 71 2.02 -8.67 -5.71
C SER A 71 1.09 -7.47 -5.96
N PRO A 72 1.57 -6.21 -6.02
CA PRO A 72 0.70 -5.09 -6.35
C PRO A 72 0.18 -5.13 -7.78
N THR A 73 0.99 -5.64 -8.72
CA THR A 73 0.60 -5.79 -10.12
C THR A 73 -0.56 -6.78 -10.28
N LEU A 74 -0.44 -7.99 -9.72
CA LEU A 74 -1.51 -8.98 -9.74
C LEU A 74 -2.78 -8.43 -9.08
N ALA A 75 -2.65 -7.81 -7.91
CA ALA A 75 -3.77 -7.23 -7.21
C ALA A 75 -4.46 -6.11 -8.00
N ALA A 76 -3.71 -5.26 -8.71
CA ALA A 76 -4.28 -4.25 -9.59
C ALA A 76 -5.07 -4.88 -10.76
N PHE A 77 -4.54 -5.96 -11.35
CA PHE A 77 -5.27 -6.74 -12.36
C PHE A 77 -6.52 -7.40 -11.78
N THR A 78 -6.47 -7.90 -10.55
CA THR A 78 -7.64 -8.44 -9.85
C THR A 78 -8.69 -7.36 -9.62
N GLY A 79 -8.32 -6.16 -9.18
CA GLY A 79 -9.24 -5.03 -9.05
C GLY A 79 -9.89 -4.66 -10.38
N TRP A 80 -9.10 -4.56 -11.44
CA TRP A 80 -9.58 -4.33 -12.80
C TRP A 80 -10.52 -5.46 -13.28
N PHE A 81 -10.20 -6.72 -13.02
CA PHE A 81 -11.07 -7.85 -13.34
C PHE A 81 -12.39 -7.77 -12.59
N VAL A 82 -12.37 -7.47 -11.31
CA VAL A 82 -13.58 -7.39 -10.48
C VAL A 82 -14.51 -6.27 -10.94
N ILE A 83 -13.98 -5.08 -11.26
CA ILE A 83 -14.83 -3.97 -11.70
C ILE A 83 -15.48 -4.24 -13.06
N ASN A 84 -14.80 -4.94 -13.97
CA ASN A 84 -15.28 -5.18 -15.32
C ASN A 84 -16.20 -6.41 -15.44
N TYR A 85 -15.95 -7.45 -14.63
CA TYR A 85 -16.58 -8.75 -14.84
C TYR A 85 -17.47 -9.24 -13.69
N ILE A 86 -17.33 -8.66 -12.49
CA ILE A 86 -18.21 -9.02 -11.37
C ILE A 86 -19.34 -8.00 -11.27
N PRO A 87 -20.58 -8.39 -11.64
CA PRO A 87 -21.74 -7.52 -11.49
C PRO A 87 -22.14 -7.40 -10.01
N GLY A 88 -22.75 -6.28 -9.66
CA GLY A 88 -23.30 -6.09 -8.31
C GLY A 88 -22.83 -4.82 -7.61
N PRO A 89 -23.25 -4.66 -6.37
CA PRO A 89 -22.94 -3.49 -5.57
C PRO A 89 -21.45 -3.40 -5.19
N LEU A 90 -20.99 -2.20 -4.85
CA LEU A 90 -19.60 -1.94 -4.43
C LEU A 90 -19.19 -2.86 -3.28
N THR A 91 -20.10 -3.10 -2.34
CA THR A 91 -19.88 -3.99 -1.19
C THR A 91 -19.49 -5.40 -1.63
N LEU A 92 -20.19 -5.98 -2.60
CA LEU A 92 -19.87 -7.31 -3.13
C LEU A 92 -18.53 -7.30 -3.86
N ARG A 93 -18.30 -6.31 -4.74
CA ARG A 93 -17.05 -6.16 -5.50
C ARG A 93 -15.85 -6.00 -4.59
N ALA A 94 -15.95 -5.15 -3.57
CA ALA A 94 -14.87 -4.95 -2.59
C ALA A 94 -14.56 -6.23 -1.80
N GLY A 95 -15.58 -6.97 -1.40
CA GLY A 95 -15.42 -8.27 -0.75
C GLY A 95 -14.74 -9.30 -1.64
N CYS A 96 -15.15 -9.41 -2.91
CA CYS A 96 -14.53 -10.30 -3.89
C CYS A 96 -13.07 -9.92 -4.13
N ALA A 97 -12.78 -8.65 -4.39
CA ALA A 97 -11.41 -8.17 -4.59
C ALA A 97 -10.51 -8.48 -3.39
N PHE A 98 -11.00 -8.19 -2.19
CA PHE A 98 -10.27 -8.47 -0.95
C PHE A 98 -9.93 -9.96 -0.79
N VAL A 99 -10.89 -10.85 -0.99
CA VAL A 99 -10.71 -12.30 -0.86
C VAL A 99 -9.75 -12.83 -1.93
N LEU A 100 -9.90 -12.39 -3.19
CA LEU A 100 -9.03 -12.80 -4.29
C LEU A 100 -7.58 -12.37 -4.04
N VAL A 101 -7.35 -11.13 -3.60
CA VAL A 101 -5.99 -10.68 -3.28
C VAL A 101 -5.40 -11.41 -2.08
N LEU A 102 -6.19 -11.74 -1.05
CA LEU A 102 -5.71 -12.59 0.03
C LEU A 102 -5.26 -13.96 -0.48
N LEU A 103 -5.99 -14.52 -1.43
CA LEU A 103 -5.64 -15.80 -2.07
C LEU A 103 -4.35 -15.65 -2.89
N GLU A 104 -4.21 -14.59 -3.68
CA GLU A 104 -2.99 -14.28 -4.44
C GLU A 104 -1.77 -14.15 -3.53
N LEU A 105 -1.85 -13.33 -2.47
CA LEU A 105 -0.78 -13.18 -1.48
C LEU A 105 -0.42 -14.52 -0.81
N ARG A 106 -1.40 -15.39 -0.69
CA ARG A 106 -1.21 -16.73 -0.13
C ARG A 106 -0.48 -17.65 -1.11
N ILE A 107 -0.91 -17.66 -2.37
CA ILE A 107 -0.32 -18.47 -3.45
C ILE A 107 1.12 -18.02 -3.73
N THR A 108 1.35 -16.71 -3.78
CA THR A 108 2.67 -16.12 -4.01
C THR A 108 3.56 -16.12 -2.78
N ALA A 109 3.05 -16.57 -1.62
CA ALA A 109 3.72 -16.49 -0.31
C ALA A 109 4.22 -15.06 0.03
N SER A 110 3.61 -14.04 -0.55
CA SER A 110 3.98 -12.64 -0.37
C SER A 110 3.26 -12.04 0.84
N ALA A 111 3.93 -11.14 1.54
CA ALA A 111 3.36 -10.37 2.64
C ALA A 111 3.24 -8.87 2.31
N VAL A 112 3.24 -8.49 1.03
CA VAL A 112 3.13 -7.11 0.57
C VAL A 112 1.69 -6.63 0.73
N LEU A 113 1.35 -6.12 1.92
CA LEU A 113 -0.01 -5.71 2.29
C LEU A 113 -0.57 -4.55 1.45
N PRO A 114 0.22 -3.58 0.97
CA PRO A 114 -0.26 -2.55 0.05
C PRO A 114 -0.92 -3.08 -1.23
N SER A 115 -0.69 -4.35 -1.60
CA SER A 115 -1.37 -4.98 -2.73
C SER A 115 -2.89 -5.01 -2.57
N ILE A 116 -3.41 -5.09 -1.33
CA ILE A 116 -4.87 -5.09 -1.10
C ILE A 116 -5.49 -3.77 -1.54
N SER A 117 -4.80 -2.65 -1.29
CA SER A 117 -5.28 -1.34 -1.74
C SER A 117 -5.25 -1.20 -3.27
N ALA A 118 -4.26 -1.80 -3.94
CA ALA A 118 -4.18 -1.80 -5.39
C ALA A 118 -5.40 -2.46 -6.05
N ALA A 119 -6.01 -3.45 -5.42
CA ALA A 119 -7.24 -4.07 -5.94
C ALA A 119 -8.51 -3.27 -5.63
N ILE A 120 -8.53 -2.52 -4.52
CA ILE A 120 -9.71 -1.78 -4.09
C ILE A 120 -9.79 -0.40 -4.75
N LEU A 121 -8.64 0.21 -5.05
CA LEU A 121 -8.59 1.55 -5.64
C LEU A 121 -9.41 1.70 -6.93
N PRO A 122 -9.34 0.82 -7.93
CA PRO A 122 -10.15 0.95 -9.14
C PRO A 122 -11.64 0.87 -8.85
N LEU A 123 -12.07 0.12 -7.82
CA LEU A 123 -13.48 0.03 -7.43
C LEU A 123 -13.97 1.35 -6.84
N VAL A 124 -13.13 2.03 -6.05
CA VAL A 124 -13.45 3.33 -5.41
C VAL A 124 -13.42 4.45 -6.43
N ALA A 125 -12.45 4.43 -7.35
CA ALA A 125 -12.30 5.42 -8.40
C ALA A 125 -13.28 5.21 -9.57
N GLY A 126 -13.93 4.05 -9.67
CA GLY A 126 -14.76 3.70 -10.83
C GLY A 126 -13.92 3.43 -12.09
N GLU A 127 -12.65 3.10 -11.93
CA GLU A 127 -11.69 2.98 -13.03
C GLU A 127 -11.69 1.58 -13.63
N SER A 128 -12.24 1.44 -14.83
CA SER A 128 -12.37 0.18 -15.55
C SER A 128 -11.31 -0.04 -16.63
N SER A 129 -10.43 0.93 -16.84
CA SER A 129 -9.42 0.91 -17.90
C SER A 129 -8.23 0.02 -17.54
N LEU A 130 -7.63 -0.63 -18.55
CA LEU A 130 -6.38 -1.36 -18.43
C LEU A 130 -5.17 -0.47 -18.12
N TYR A 131 -5.28 0.84 -18.31
CA TYR A 131 -4.19 1.76 -18.00
C TYR A 131 -3.81 1.72 -16.52
N TYR A 132 -4.77 1.51 -15.63
CA TYR A 132 -4.52 1.40 -14.19
C TYR A 132 -3.56 0.25 -13.83
N PRO A 133 -3.87 -1.03 -14.11
CA PRO A 133 -2.96 -2.12 -13.75
C PRO A 133 -1.62 -2.05 -14.50
N VAL A 134 -1.59 -1.51 -15.73
CA VAL A 134 -0.34 -1.30 -16.47
C VAL A 134 0.52 -0.22 -15.80
N ALA A 135 -0.08 0.88 -15.34
CA ALA A 135 0.63 1.92 -14.62
C ALA A 135 1.19 1.40 -13.29
N VAL A 136 0.39 0.64 -12.51
CA VAL A 136 0.85 -0.01 -11.28
C VAL A 136 2.03 -0.93 -11.57
N ALA A 137 1.96 -1.75 -12.64
CA ALA A 137 3.05 -2.62 -13.05
C ALA A 137 4.32 -1.83 -13.40
N ALA A 138 4.21 -0.73 -14.14
CA ALA A 138 5.35 0.09 -14.53
C ALA A 138 6.04 0.72 -13.31
N PHE A 139 5.27 1.34 -12.39
CA PHE A 139 5.85 1.99 -11.21
C PHE A 139 6.40 0.98 -10.20
N THR A 140 5.76 -0.16 -10.00
CA THR A 140 6.27 -1.21 -9.10
C THR A 140 7.50 -1.91 -9.69
N ALA A 141 7.58 -2.06 -11.03
CA ALA A 141 8.79 -2.51 -11.72
C ALA A 141 9.95 -1.53 -11.51
N ALA A 142 9.70 -0.21 -11.58
CA ALA A 142 10.71 0.80 -11.28
C ALA A 142 11.21 0.69 -9.83
N ILE A 143 10.31 0.48 -8.86
CA ILE A 143 10.69 0.25 -7.45
C ILE A 143 11.58 -0.99 -7.32
N ALA A 144 11.17 -2.10 -7.93
CA ALA A 144 11.91 -3.36 -7.88
C ALA A 144 13.29 -3.24 -8.55
N LEU A 145 13.36 -2.53 -9.68
CA LEU A 145 14.62 -2.27 -10.39
C LEU A 145 15.61 -1.48 -9.54
N VAL A 146 15.15 -0.41 -8.89
CA VAL A 146 16.01 0.37 -7.97
C VAL A 146 16.47 -0.50 -6.81
N CYS A 147 15.60 -1.34 -6.24
CA CYS A 147 16.00 -2.30 -5.22
C CYS A 147 17.08 -3.26 -5.73
N TYR A 148 16.93 -3.76 -6.95
CA TYR A 148 17.91 -4.64 -7.56
C TYR A 148 19.27 -3.96 -7.75
N ILE A 149 19.28 -2.71 -8.23
CA ILE A 149 20.50 -1.91 -8.39
C ILE A 149 21.18 -1.66 -7.03
N LEU A 150 20.38 -1.30 -6.00
CA LEU A 150 20.90 -1.10 -4.65
C LEU A 150 21.49 -2.39 -4.07
N ASP A 151 20.85 -3.52 -4.33
CA ASP A 151 21.35 -4.82 -3.89
C ASP A 151 22.66 -5.19 -4.61
N TRP A 152 22.73 -4.94 -5.91
CA TRP A 152 23.93 -5.20 -6.73
C TRP A 152 25.11 -4.31 -6.34
N THR A 153 24.87 -3.04 -5.99
CA THR A 153 25.91 -2.10 -5.54
C THR A 153 26.31 -2.28 -4.08
N GLY A 154 25.77 -3.28 -3.38
CA GLY A 154 26.06 -3.53 -1.96
C GLY A 154 25.42 -2.53 -0.99
N HIS A 155 24.57 -1.61 -1.51
CA HIS A 155 23.84 -0.63 -0.72
C HIS A 155 22.43 -1.12 -0.38
N GLY A 156 22.05 -2.32 -0.80
CA GLY A 156 20.76 -2.93 -0.55
C GLY A 156 20.52 -3.22 0.94
N ASN A 157 19.27 -3.27 1.28
CA ASN A 157 18.80 -3.63 2.62
C ASN A 157 18.48 -5.13 2.67
N TYR A 158 19.48 -5.97 2.50
CA TYR A 158 19.29 -7.41 2.60
C TYR A 158 19.00 -7.81 4.05
N THR A 159 17.73 -7.95 4.37
CA THR A 159 17.38 -9.01 5.29
C THR A 159 17.45 -10.29 4.45
N LYS A 160 18.37 -11.21 4.75
CA LYS A 160 18.36 -12.56 4.16
C LYS A 160 17.01 -13.16 4.50
N VAL A 161 16.04 -12.96 3.61
CA VAL A 161 14.72 -13.59 3.71
C VAL A 161 15.00 -15.07 3.46
N ARG A 162 15.18 -15.80 4.53
CA ARG A 162 15.12 -17.25 4.50
C ARG A 162 13.68 -17.56 4.10
N LEU A 163 13.48 -17.83 2.80
CA LEU A 163 12.23 -18.33 2.27
C LEU A 163 11.85 -19.63 3.00
N LYS A 164 11.24 -19.48 4.16
CA LYS A 164 10.46 -20.53 4.77
C LYS A 164 9.13 -20.51 4.06
N TYR A 165 9.09 -21.16 2.91
CA TYR A 165 7.83 -21.51 2.25
C TYR A 165 7.02 -22.43 3.16
N HIS A 166 6.23 -21.84 4.04
CA HIS A 166 5.14 -22.55 4.67
C HIS A 166 3.89 -22.29 3.85
N PHE A 167 3.74 -23.08 2.80
CA PHE A 167 2.63 -23.04 1.86
C PHE A 167 1.25 -23.18 2.52
N LEU A 168 1.19 -23.72 3.74
CA LEU A 168 -0.05 -23.85 4.51
C LEU A 168 0.22 -23.52 5.98
N PRO A 169 -0.65 -22.71 6.64
CA PRO A 169 -0.58 -22.58 8.09
C PRO A 169 -0.80 -23.96 8.70
N GLN A 170 -0.06 -24.28 9.75
CA GLN A 170 -0.42 -25.43 10.56
C GLN A 170 -1.91 -25.34 10.94
N ARG A 171 -2.64 -26.46 10.89
CA ARG A 171 -4.08 -26.52 11.21
C ARG A 171 -4.46 -25.74 12.49
N ARG A 172 -3.56 -25.71 13.48
CA ARG A 172 -3.73 -24.95 14.73
C ARG A 172 -3.77 -23.42 14.55
N GLN A 173 -3.19 -22.86 13.48
CA GLN A 173 -3.11 -21.42 13.25
C GLN A 173 -4.25 -20.91 12.34
N LEU A 174 -4.93 -21.83 11.66
CA LEU A 174 -5.99 -21.49 10.71
C LEU A 174 -7.14 -20.69 11.34
N PRO A 175 -7.70 -21.07 12.51
CA PRO A 175 -8.79 -20.31 13.11
C PRO A 175 -8.40 -18.88 13.48
N ALA A 176 -7.20 -18.69 14.03
CA ALA A 176 -6.69 -17.37 14.39
C ALA A 176 -6.45 -16.49 13.14
N LEU A 177 -6.00 -17.11 12.06
CA LEU A 177 -5.79 -16.44 10.77
C LEU A 177 -7.14 -16.01 10.15
N LEU A 178 -8.10 -16.93 10.09
CA LEU A 178 -9.45 -16.65 9.56
C LEU A 178 -10.13 -15.57 10.40
N PHE A 179 -10.05 -15.62 11.71
CA PHE A 179 -10.61 -14.59 12.58
C PHE A 179 -9.94 -13.23 12.37
N ARG A 180 -8.63 -13.19 12.14
CA ARG A 180 -7.90 -11.96 11.85
C ARG A 180 -8.37 -11.33 10.53
N TRP A 181 -8.33 -12.08 9.45
CA TRP A 181 -8.71 -11.60 8.13
C TRP A 181 -10.21 -11.38 7.98
N GLY A 182 -11.02 -12.18 8.69
CA GLY A 182 -12.47 -11.99 8.76
C GLY A 182 -12.86 -10.64 9.38
N ARG A 183 -12.12 -10.18 10.40
CA ARG A 183 -12.35 -8.83 10.96
C ARG A 183 -12.02 -7.72 9.97
N VAL A 184 -10.90 -7.82 9.25
CA VAL A 184 -10.54 -6.83 8.24
C VAL A 184 -11.55 -6.83 7.10
N LEU A 185 -11.95 -8.02 6.64
CA LEU A 185 -13.01 -8.16 5.64
C LEU A 185 -14.32 -7.51 6.11
N ALA A 186 -14.74 -7.78 7.35
CA ALA A 186 -15.97 -7.20 7.90
C ALA A 186 -15.91 -5.66 7.94
N ILE A 187 -14.76 -5.08 8.33
CA ILE A 187 -14.55 -3.63 8.28
C ILE A 187 -14.59 -3.12 6.83
N THR A 188 -13.91 -3.80 5.90
CA THR A 188 -13.91 -3.44 4.48
C THR A 188 -15.33 -3.44 3.91
N LEU A 189 -16.12 -4.49 4.22
CA LEU A 189 -17.52 -4.59 3.79
C LEU A 189 -18.38 -3.50 4.42
N ALA A 190 -18.19 -3.19 5.70
CA ALA A 190 -18.93 -2.12 6.38
C ALA A 190 -18.60 -0.75 5.76
N CYS A 191 -17.32 -0.47 5.47
CA CYS A 191 -16.91 0.76 4.79
C CYS A 191 -17.49 0.83 3.37
N ALA A 192 -17.47 -0.27 2.63
CA ALA A 192 -18.04 -0.35 1.28
C ALA A 192 -19.56 -0.14 1.29
N TRP A 193 -20.26 -0.78 2.21
CA TRP A 193 -21.70 -0.60 2.38
C TRP A 193 -22.05 0.84 2.76
N LEU A 194 -21.31 1.44 3.70
CA LEU A 194 -21.53 2.83 4.10
C LEU A 194 -21.23 3.80 2.96
N SER A 195 -20.19 3.53 2.17
CA SER A 195 -19.83 4.25 0.95
C SER A 195 -20.96 4.24 -0.06
N GLU A 196 -21.54 3.08 -0.27
CA GLU A 196 -22.66 2.84 -1.17
C GLU A 196 -23.95 3.52 -0.67
N TYR A 197 -24.26 3.35 0.61
CA TYR A 197 -25.44 3.94 1.23
C TYR A 197 -25.42 5.48 1.24
N THR A 198 -24.23 6.08 1.48
CA THR A 198 -24.09 7.54 1.52
C THR A 198 -23.76 8.19 0.17
N GLY A 199 -23.47 7.38 -0.86
CA GLY A 199 -22.95 7.87 -2.15
C GLY A 199 -21.54 8.46 -2.08
N ARG A 200 -20.80 8.22 -0.98
CA ARG A 200 -19.48 8.82 -0.72
C ARG A 200 -18.38 7.77 -0.82
N THR A 201 -17.82 7.58 -2.02
CA THR A 201 -16.83 6.54 -2.30
C THR A 201 -15.56 6.64 -1.46
N TYR A 202 -15.17 7.83 -0.99
CA TYR A 202 -14.00 8.04 -0.14
C TYR A 202 -14.07 7.37 1.25
N LEU A 203 -15.25 6.90 1.69
CA LEU A 203 -15.40 6.13 2.93
C LEU A 203 -14.75 4.74 2.83
N LEU A 204 -14.56 4.23 1.61
CA LEU A 204 -13.80 3.01 1.34
C LEU A 204 -12.34 3.35 0.99
N ALA A 205 -11.73 4.33 1.68
CA ALA A 205 -10.37 4.74 1.38
C ALA A 205 -9.36 3.58 1.57
N PRO A 206 -8.59 3.21 0.54
CA PRO A 206 -7.61 2.13 0.62
C PRO A 206 -6.60 2.27 1.78
N PRO A 207 -6.07 3.47 2.10
CA PRO A 207 -5.19 3.65 3.25
C PRO A 207 -5.81 3.28 4.59
N LEU A 208 -7.13 3.46 4.75
CA LEU A 208 -7.85 3.06 5.96
C LEU A 208 -7.84 1.54 6.14
N ILE A 209 -8.02 0.81 5.05
CA ILE A 209 -7.98 -0.66 5.07
C ILE A 209 -6.59 -1.15 5.46
N ILE A 210 -5.52 -0.55 4.92
CA ILE A 210 -4.14 -0.87 5.30
C ILE A 210 -3.90 -0.57 6.78
N ALA A 211 -4.36 0.56 7.29
CA ALA A 211 -4.27 0.90 8.71
C ALA A 211 -4.97 -0.16 9.59
N CYS A 212 -6.14 -0.63 9.19
CA CYS A 212 -6.85 -1.71 9.87
C CYS A 212 -6.06 -3.04 9.85
N ILE A 213 -5.44 -3.36 8.72
CA ILE A 213 -4.60 -4.57 8.58
C ILE A 213 -3.40 -4.50 9.52
N GLU A 214 -2.70 -3.37 9.53
CA GLU A 214 -1.54 -3.16 10.41
C GLU A 214 -1.93 -3.19 11.90
N PHE A 215 -3.09 -2.65 12.26
CA PHE A 215 -3.61 -2.70 13.62
C PHE A 215 -3.96 -4.13 14.08
N VAL A 216 -4.51 -4.94 13.17
CA VAL A 216 -4.88 -6.33 13.44
C VAL A 216 -3.67 -7.26 13.44
N ASN A 217 -2.55 -6.85 12.87
CA ASN A 217 -1.33 -7.65 12.79
C ASN A 217 -0.71 -7.87 14.20
N PRO A 218 -0.58 -9.12 14.69
CA PRO A 218 -0.12 -9.39 16.06
C PRO A 218 1.29 -8.87 16.35
N GLY A 219 2.16 -8.80 15.35
CA GLY A 219 3.54 -8.31 15.44
C GLY A 219 3.70 -6.85 15.07
N GLY A 220 2.64 -6.18 14.64
CA GLY A 220 2.68 -4.81 14.17
C GLY A 220 3.00 -3.80 15.28
N PRO A 221 3.84 -2.79 15.00
CA PRO A 221 4.20 -1.76 15.98
C PRO A 221 2.97 -0.93 16.39
N PHE A 222 2.02 -0.73 15.51
CA PHE A 222 0.83 0.09 15.72
C PHE A 222 -0.19 -0.54 16.68
N ARG A 223 -0.20 -1.87 16.81
CA ARG A 223 -1.06 -2.54 17.79
C ARG A 223 -0.75 -2.12 19.23
N LYS A 224 0.52 -1.79 19.52
CA LYS A 224 0.95 -1.31 20.84
C LYS A 224 0.73 0.18 21.03
N ARG A 225 0.50 0.93 19.94
CA ARG A 225 0.35 2.39 19.93
C ARG A 225 -0.82 2.82 19.04
N PRO A 226 -2.08 2.46 19.39
CA PRO A 226 -3.25 2.73 18.55
C PRO A 226 -3.47 4.23 18.33
N PHE A 227 -3.18 5.05 19.33
CA PHE A 227 -3.29 6.51 19.23
C PHE A 227 -2.31 7.10 18.22
N SER A 228 -1.09 6.55 18.13
CA SER A 228 -0.11 6.99 17.12
C SER A 228 -0.58 6.67 15.69
N LEU A 229 -1.21 5.51 15.48
CA LEU A 229 -1.79 5.17 14.18
C LEU A 229 -2.95 6.11 13.82
N TYR A 230 -3.85 6.36 14.78
CA TYR A 230 -4.96 7.29 14.57
C TYR A 230 -4.46 8.69 14.20
N LEU A 231 -3.50 9.22 14.97
CA LEU A 231 -2.91 10.53 14.72
C LEU A 231 -2.24 10.60 13.35
N LEU A 232 -1.52 9.54 12.94
CA LEU A 232 -0.86 9.44 11.64
C LEU A 232 -1.88 9.49 10.49
N VAL A 233 -2.99 8.76 10.60
CA VAL A 233 -4.05 8.76 9.58
C VAL A 233 -4.71 10.14 9.50
N VAL A 234 -5.03 10.76 10.65
CA VAL A 234 -5.66 12.10 10.70
C VAL A 234 -4.72 13.17 10.13
N LEU A 235 -3.44 13.17 10.53
CA LEU A 235 -2.47 14.15 10.05
C LEU A 235 -2.16 13.94 8.55
N GLY A 236 -2.07 12.70 8.10
CA GLY A 236 -1.91 12.39 6.67
C GLY A 236 -3.10 12.87 5.85
N GLY A 237 -4.32 12.62 6.33
CA GLY A 237 -5.54 13.11 5.69
C GLY A 237 -5.62 14.64 5.67
N ALA A 238 -5.29 15.31 6.77
CA ALA A 238 -5.25 16.77 6.86
C ALA A 238 -4.19 17.37 5.92
N ALA A 239 -3.00 16.75 5.83
CA ALA A 239 -1.95 17.16 4.91
C ALA A 239 -2.39 17.02 3.44
N GLY A 240 -3.05 15.89 3.10
CA GLY A 240 -3.60 15.68 1.77
C GLY A 240 -4.70 16.68 1.42
N ALA A 241 -5.63 16.95 2.33
CA ALA A 241 -6.68 17.96 2.15
C ALA A 241 -6.09 19.37 2.00
N GLY A 242 -5.09 19.73 2.80
CA GLY A 242 -4.37 21.00 2.68
C GLY A 242 -3.64 21.14 1.34
N ALA A 243 -2.99 20.07 0.86
CA ALA A 243 -2.34 20.06 -0.43
C ALA A 243 -3.34 20.20 -1.59
N ALA A 244 -4.48 19.51 -1.52
CA ALA A 244 -5.55 19.64 -2.51
C ALA A 244 -6.14 21.05 -2.52
N TRP A 245 -6.30 21.68 -1.36
CA TRP A 245 -6.75 23.07 -1.26
C TRP A 245 -5.74 24.04 -1.91
N LEU A 246 -4.43 23.85 -1.66
CA LEU A 246 -3.38 24.66 -2.28
C LEU A 246 -3.27 24.46 -3.80
N ALA A 247 -3.68 23.29 -4.31
CA ALA A 247 -3.70 22.97 -5.73
C ALA A 247 -4.99 23.44 -6.43
N SER A 248 -5.95 23.99 -5.70
CA SER A 248 -7.18 24.51 -6.31
C SER A 248 -6.87 25.66 -7.26
N PRO A 249 -7.73 25.90 -8.30
CA PRO A 249 -7.50 26.92 -9.31
C PRO A 249 -7.19 28.28 -8.68
N GLY A 250 -6.00 28.81 -8.92
CA GLY A 250 -5.52 30.10 -8.37
C GLY A 250 -4.26 30.02 -7.50
N TRP A 251 -3.83 28.83 -7.04
CA TRP A 251 -2.70 28.68 -6.09
C TRP A 251 -1.49 27.93 -6.64
N GLY A 252 -1.58 27.32 -7.82
CA GLY A 252 -0.44 26.67 -8.45
C GLY A 252 -0.75 25.34 -9.13
N PRO A 253 0.21 24.76 -9.86
CA PRO A 253 0.02 23.52 -10.59
C PRO A 253 -0.11 22.30 -9.64
N PRO A 254 -0.86 21.25 -10.03
CA PRO A 254 -1.07 20.01 -9.25
C PRO A 254 0.24 19.34 -8.79
N LEU A 255 1.32 19.55 -9.52
CA LEU A 255 2.65 19.06 -9.21
C LEU A 255 3.20 19.61 -7.87
N VAL A 256 2.84 20.83 -7.51
CA VAL A 256 3.22 21.47 -6.24
C VAL A 256 2.49 20.76 -5.09
N ALA A 257 1.20 20.47 -5.27
CA ALA A 257 0.41 19.75 -4.27
C ALA A 257 0.96 18.35 -4.02
N ALA A 258 1.32 17.60 -5.08
CA ALA A 258 1.91 16.29 -4.97
C ALA A 258 3.26 16.31 -4.23
N ARG A 259 4.11 17.31 -4.50
CA ARG A 259 5.39 17.50 -3.79
C ARG A 259 5.21 17.86 -2.33
N VAL A 260 4.26 18.75 -2.03
CA VAL A 260 3.94 19.15 -0.65
C VAL A 260 3.37 17.95 0.11
N THR A 261 2.46 17.19 -0.49
CA THR A 261 1.89 15.99 0.14
C THR A 261 2.96 14.93 0.37
N ALA A 262 3.81 14.65 -0.61
CA ALA A 262 4.93 13.72 -0.44
C ALA A 262 5.92 14.19 0.64
N GLY A 263 6.25 15.49 0.65
CA GLY A 263 7.16 16.07 1.64
C GLY A 263 6.60 16.09 3.06
N LEU A 264 5.30 16.29 3.21
CA LEU A 264 4.64 16.32 4.54
C LEU A 264 4.31 14.92 5.06
N CYS A 265 3.98 13.98 4.18
CA CYS A 265 3.64 12.61 4.61
C CYS A 265 4.89 11.77 4.91
N LEU A 266 6.01 12.00 4.23
CA LEU A 266 7.26 11.28 4.46
C LEU A 266 7.76 11.31 5.92
N PRO A 267 7.78 12.47 6.62
CA PRO A 267 8.19 12.52 8.04
C PRO A 267 7.21 11.81 8.99
N LEU A 268 5.94 11.65 8.60
CA LEU A 268 4.93 11.00 9.45
C LEU A 268 5.08 9.48 9.47
N PHE A 269 5.80 8.90 8.51
CA PHE A 269 6.15 7.48 8.47
C PHE A 269 7.48 7.16 9.20
N LEU A 270 8.16 8.16 9.74
CA LEU A 270 9.36 8.08 10.57
C LEU A 270 9.05 7.96 12.05
#